data_2edb17257999307e42d1687f0229055c
#
_entry.id   2edb17257999307e42d1687f0229055c
#
_cell.length_a   1.000
_cell.length_b   1.000
_cell.length_c   1.000
_cell.angle_alpha   90.00
_cell.angle_beta   90.00
_cell.angle_gamma   90.00
#
_symmetry.space_group_name_H-M   'P 1'
#
loop_
_entity.id
_entity.type
_entity.pdbx_description
1 polymer ?
#
loop_
_entity_poly.entity_id
_entity_poly.type
_entity_poly.pdbx_seq_one_letter_code
_entity_poly.pdbx_strand_id
1 'polypeptide(L)'
;NIQFIVFGLLLLIGFSYLISSNSNEFNFEFIKLNKPNLFSSNYLPNFTSGLTFFIAVAATNLFHQGNWQRVYAAKNNDVLKKSLFFSFIIIIPVVFLMGFCGLVAVSQNSNVIPDLAFFSLLLREQTLALSIIILVLAISLTVSSIDTLINAISSLIIVDGNKVIKFKGNYLKMSKQIIILLSLITFYVASKGLSILYLFLLADLFCCAAVLTVFYSFYSKNLNEKNSYISI
;
A
#
# COMPACT_ATOMS: atom_id res chain seq x y z
N ASN A 1 -7.00 -13.62 -7.88
CA ASN A 1 -5.85 -14.32 -8.44
C ASN A 1 -5.32 -13.68 -9.72
N ILE A 2 -6.15 -12.99 -10.51
CA ILE A 2 -5.71 -12.23 -11.69
C ILE A 2 -4.74 -11.11 -11.29
N GLN A 3 -5.02 -10.39 -10.23
CA GLN A 3 -4.12 -9.34 -9.69
C GLN A 3 -2.70 -9.85 -9.42
N PHE A 4 -2.58 -11.06 -8.86
CA PHE A 4 -1.28 -11.66 -8.58
C PHE A 4 -0.51 -11.98 -9.86
N ILE A 5 -1.20 -12.48 -10.88
CA ILE A 5 -0.60 -12.76 -12.20
C ILE A 5 -0.14 -11.46 -12.86
N VAL A 6 -1.01 -10.43 -12.87
CA VAL A 6 -0.70 -9.12 -13.46
C VAL A 6 0.50 -8.48 -12.76
N PHE A 7 0.51 -8.52 -11.44
CA PHE A 7 1.62 -7.99 -10.65
C PHE A 7 2.92 -8.77 -10.90
N GLY A 8 2.84 -10.11 -10.96
CA GLY A 8 3.97 -10.96 -11.31
C GLY A 8 4.54 -10.65 -12.70
N LEU A 9 3.68 -10.39 -13.68
CA LEU A 9 4.10 -9.99 -15.04
C LEU A 9 4.83 -8.63 -15.02
N LEU A 10 4.32 -7.63 -14.30
CA LEU A 10 5.00 -6.34 -14.17
C LEU A 10 6.37 -6.47 -13.51
N LEU A 11 6.48 -7.30 -12.47
CA LEU A 11 7.76 -7.57 -11.83
C LEU A 11 8.73 -8.32 -12.76
N LEU A 12 8.26 -9.30 -13.51
CA LEU A 12 9.10 -10.01 -14.49
C LEU A 12 9.60 -9.08 -15.58
N ILE A 13 8.76 -8.18 -16.08
CA ILE A 13 9.18 -7.15 -17.06
C ILE A 13 10.23 -6.23 -16.42
N GLY A 14 10.01 -5.73 -15.22
CA GLY A 14 10.98 -4.89 -14.51
C GLY A 14 12.31 -5.60 -14.25
N PHE A 15 12.27 -6.86 -13.84
CA PHE A 15 13.44 -7.66 -13.56
C PHE A 15 14.22 -8.03 -14.83
N SER A 16 13.50 -8.39 -15.92
CA SER A 16 14.14 -8.65 -17.22
C SER A 16 14.83 -7.41 -17.76
N TYR A 17 14.25 -6.24 -17.57
CA TYR A 17 14.88 -4.97 -17.93
C TYR A 17 16.16 -4.72 -17.12
N LEU A 18 16.14 -4.91 -15.81
CA LEU A 18 17.31 -4.75 -14.94
C LEU A 18 18.46 -5.69 -15.30
N ILE A 19 18.15 -6.91 -15.75
CA ILE A 19 19.17 -7.88 -16.18
C ILE A 19 19.69 -7.56 -17.58
N SER A 20 18.81 -7.12 -18.49
CA SER A 20 19.14 -6.80 -19.89
C SER A 20 19.89 -5.49 -20.03
N SER A 21 19.61 -4.54 -19.15
CA SER A 21 20.31 -3.27 -19.08
C SER A 21 21.72 -3.54 -18.53
N ASN A 22 22.74 -3.29 -19.36
CA ASN A 22 24.13 -3.50 -19.02
C ASN A 22 24.45 -2.97 -17.61
N SER A 23 25.28 -3.70 -16.86
CA SER A 23 25.73 -3.41 -15.49
C SER A 23 26.32 -2.00 -15.28
N ASN A 24 26.52 -1.24 -16.33
CA ASN A 24 27.01 0.16 -16.33
C ASN A 24 25.89 1.19 -15.94
N GLU A 25 24.63 0.79 -15.88
CA GLU A 25 23.53 1.72 -15.55
C GLU A 25 23.36 1.96 -14.04
N PHE A 26 23.81 1.04 -13.18
CA PHE A 26 23.80 1.25 -11.73
C PHE A 26 25.09 1.97 -11.30
N ASN A 27 25.02 3.29 -11.21
CA ASN A 27 26.15 4.10 -10.78
C ASN A 27 26.12 4.36 -9.27
N PHE A 28 26.80 3.49 -8.53
CA PHE A 28 26.90 3.60 -7.07
C PHE A 28 27.64 4.88 -6.65
N GLU A 29 28.66 5.30 -7.40
CA GLU A 29 29.40 6.52 -7.11
C GLU A 29 28.52 7.76 -7.27
N PHE A 30 27.67 7.78 -8.29
CA PHE A 30 26.72 8.86 -8.49
C PHE A 30 25.75 9.00 -7.30
N ILE A 31 25.23 7.88 -6.76
CA ILE A 31 24.38 7.92 -5.57
C ILE A 31 25.17 8.43 -4.37
N LYS A 32 26.38 7.95 -4.16
CA LYS A 32 27.24 8.35 -3.04
C LYS A 32 27.57 9.83 -3.07
N LEU A 33 27.79 10.40 -4.24
CA LEU A 33 28.06 11.83 -4.43
C LEU A 33 26.82 12.69 -4.15
N ASN A 34 25.66 12.31 -4.71
CA ASN A 34 24.43 13.10 -4.61
C ASN A 34 23.64 12.85 -3.33
N LYS A 35 23.76 11.67 -2.73
CA LYS A 35 23.05 11.23 -1.51
C LYS A 35 23.99 10.49 -0.56
N PRO A 36 25.05 11.14 -0.01
CA PRO A 36 26.13 10.48 0.73
C PRO A 36 25.63 9.72 1.98
N ASN A 37 24.56 10.19 2.57
CA ASN A 37 24.01 9.59 3.78
C ASN A 37 23.14 8.35 3.54
N LEU A 38 22.74 8.07 2.30
CA LEU A 38 21.81 6.97 1.99
C LEU A 38 22.35 5.60 2.41
N PHE A 39 23.64 5.36 2.27
CA PHE A 39 24.31 4.10 2.63
C PHE A 39 25.12 4.20 3.92
N SER A 40 25.04 5.29 4.65
CA SER A 40 25.76 5.46 5.90
C SER A 40 25.04 4.73 7.05
N SER A 41 25.68 3.70 7.61
CA SER A 41 25.16 2.99 8.80
C SER A 41 25.14 3.86 10.05
N ASN A 42 25.96 4.91 10.09
CA ASN A 42 26.05 5.83 11.24
C ASN A 42 25.03 6.99 11.15
N TYR A 43 24.31 7.09 10.03
CA TYR A 43 23.30 8.14 9.86
C TYR A 43 21.97 7.68 10.46
N LEU A 44 21.77 8.06 11.71
CA LEU A 44 20.58 7.68 12.51
C LEU A 44 19.23 7.87 11.78
N PRO A 45 19.02 8.94 10.97
CA PRO A 45 17.77 9.11 10.25
C PRO A 45 17.39 7.95 9.30
N ASN A 46 18.36 7.21 8.77
CA ASN A 46 18.08 6.02 7.93
C ASN A 46 17.36 4.93 8.74
N PHE A 47 17.86 4.66 9.94
CA PHE A 47 17.26 3.66 10.82
C PHE A 47 15.90 4.11 11.36
N THR A 48 15.81 5.35 11.85
CA THR A 48 14.56 5.89 12.40
C THR A 48 13.47 5.98 11.34
N SER A 49 13.79 6.42 10.12
CA SER A 49 12.82 6.46 9.01
C SER A 49 12.35 5.06 8.64
N GLY A 50 13.26 4.09 8.54
CA GLY A 50 12.90 2.70 8.23
C GLY A 50 12.00 2.07 9.31
N LEU A 51 12.34 2.28 10.59
CA LEU A 51 11.55 1.79 11.71
C LEU A 51 10.18 2.46 11.78
N THR A 52 10.13 3.78 11.60
CA THR A 52 8.87 4.54 11.58
C THR A 52 7.97 4.04 10.47
N PHE A 53 8.50 3.85 9.26
CA PHE A 53 7.74 3.33 8.13
C PHE A 53 7.23 1.91 8.39
N PHE A 54 8.06 1.05 8.97
CA PHE A 54 7.65 -0.31 9.34
C PHE A 54 6.48 -0.31 10.33
N ILE A 55 6.57 0.48 11.41
CA ILE A 55 5.49 0.60 12.41
C ILE A 55 4.23 1.18 11.78
N ALA A 56 4.35 2.21 10.97
CA ALA A 56 3.26 2.87 10.29
C ALA A 56 2.49 1.93 9.37
N VAL A 57 3.20 1.21 8.51
CA VAL A 57 2.60 0.20 7.62
C VAL A 57 1.95 -0.94 8.41
N ALA A 58 2.57 -1.41 9.49
CA ALA A 58 1.97 -2.44 10.34
C ALA A 58 0.67 -1.95 10.98
N ALA A 59 0.64 -0.73 11.54
CA ALA A 59 -0.54 -0.12 12.13
C ALA A 59 -1.69 0.02 11.11
N THR A 60 -1.40 0.55 9.93
CA THR A 60 -2.40 0.73 8.86
C THR A 60 -2.99 -0.60 8.41
N ASN A 61 -2.16 -1.64 8.26
CA ASN A 61 -2.65 -2.96 7.88
C ASN A 61 -3.55 -3.61 8.94
N LEU A 62 -3.37 -3.29 10.22
CA LEU A 62 -4.27 -3.76 11.28
C LEU A 62 -5.68 -3.14 11.16
N PHE A 63 -5.83 -1.95 10.60
CA PHE A 63 -7.13 -1.32 10.34
C PHE A 63 -7.69 -1.62 8.95
N HIS A 64 -6.95 -2.32 8.10
CA HIS A 64 -7.38 -2.59 6.74
C HIS A 64 -8.48 -3.64 6.68
N GLN A 65 -9.72 -3.20 6.49
CA GLN A 65 -10.91 -4.06 6.50
C GLN A 65 -10.85 -5.21 5.47
N GLY A 66 -10.26 -4.97 4.30
CA GLY A 66 -10.08 -6.01 3.29
C GLY A 66 -9.19 -7.19 3.76
N ASN A 67 -8.22 -6.94 4.64
CA ASN A 67 -7.40 -7.98 5.22
C ASN A 67 -8.22 -8.83 6.21
N TRP A 68 -9.01 -8.18 7.06
CA TRP A 68 -9.89 -8.89 8.00
C TRP A 68 -10.95 -9.72 7.29
N GLN A 69 -11.55 -9.23 6.22
CA GLN A 69 -12.49 -10.01 5.41
C GLN A 69 -11.85 -11.30 4.89
N ARG A 70 -10.60 -11.26 4.46
CA ARG A 70 -9.85 -12.47 4.01
C ARG A 70 -9.56 -13.41 5.17
N VAL A 71 -9.21 -12.89 6.35
CA VAL A 71 -9.00 -13.68 7.56
C VAL A 71 -10.27 -14.42 7.95
N TYR A 72 -11.42 -13.74 7.99
CA TYR A 72 -12.72 -14.35 8.32
C TYR A 72 -13.23 -15.32 7.25
N ALA A 73 -12.84 -15.13 6.00
CA ALA A 73 -13.20 -16.05 4.90
C ALA A 73 -12.35 -17.33 4.86
N ALA A 74 -11.32 -17.44 5.68
CA ALA A 74 -10.48 -18.63 5.73
C ALA A 74 -11.25 -19.84 6.28
N LYS A 75 -11.11 -21.00 5.63
CA LYS A 75 -11.82 -22.23 6.00
C LYS A 75 -11.54 -22.70 7.43
N ASN A 76 -10.30 -22.57 7.87
CA ASN A 76 -9.83 -22.93 9.21
C ASN A 76 -8.49 -22.22 9.52
N ASN A 77 -8.06 -22.32 10.80
CA ASN A 77 -6.82 -21.70 11.26
C ASN A 77 -5.55 -22.26 10.58
N ASP A 78 -5.54 -23.52 10.18
CA ASP A 78 -4.36 -24.13 9.53
C ASP A 78 -4.18 -23.59 8.11
N VAL A 79 -5.28 -23.43 7.38
CA VAL A 79 -5.27 -22.78 6.06
C VAL A 79 -4.83 -21.32 6.20
N LEU A 80 -5.33 -20.61 7.23
CA LEU A 80 -4.94 -19.23 7.48
C LEU A 80 -3.43 -19.12 7.77
N LYS A 81 -2.89 -19.92 8.68
CA LYS A 81 -1.45 -19.93 9.00
C LYS A 81 -0.59 -20.23 7.77
N LYS A 82 -0.95 -21.24 6.99
CA LYS A 82 -0.23 -21.57 5.75
C LYS A 82 -0.28 -20.44 4.74
N SER A 83 -1.45 -19.83 4.52
CA SER A 83 -1.58 -18.73 3.58
C SER A 83 -0.78 -17.49 4.00
N LEU A 84 -0.76 -17.16 5.30
CA LEU A 84 0.06 -16.06 5.84
C LEU A 84 1.55 -16.35 5.65
N PHE A 85 2.00 -17.58 5.92
CA PHE A 85 3.40 -17.96 5.74
C PHE A 85 3.85 -17.86 4.28
N PHE A 86 3.06 -18.40 3.33
CA PHE A 86 3.38 -18.27 1.91
C PHE A 86 3.33 -16.81 1.42
N SER A 87 2.36 -16.03 1.89
CA SER A 87 2.30 -14.60 1.56
C SER A 87 3.55 -13.85 2.05
N PHE A 88 4.03 -14.15 3.26
CA PHE A 88 5.24 -13.55 3.81
C PHE A 88 6.47 -13.87 2.94
N ILE A 89 6.66 -15.13 2.55
CA ILE A 89 7.78 -15.55 1.68
C ILE A 89 7.75 -14.82 0.32
N ILE A 90 6.55 -14.58 -0.24
CA ILE A 90 6.42 -13.94 -1.55
C ILE A 90 6.56 -12.42 -1.44
N ILE A 91 6.02 -11.80 -0.40
CA ILE A 91 6.01 -10.34 -0.26
C ILE A 91 7.41 -9.79 -0.02
N ILE A 92 8.25 -10.46 0.78
CA ILE A 92 9.60 -9.96 1.09
C ILE A 92 10.46 -9.73 -0.16
N PRO A 93 10.64 -10.72 -1.06
CA PRO A 93 11.39 -10.49 -2.30
C PRO A 93 10.79 -9.38 -3.17
N VAL A 94 9.46 -9.30 -3.23
CA VAL A 94 8.75 -8.27 -4.01
C VAL A 94 9.07 -6.88 -3.50
N VAL A 95 8.94 -6.64 -2.18
CA VAL A 95 9.22 -5.34 -1.56
C VAL A 95 10.70 -4.98 -1.75
N PHE A 96 11.61 -5.96 -1.58
CA PHE A 96 13.02 -5.74 -1.82
C PHE A 96 13.32 -5.34 -3.26
N LEU A 97 12.75 -6.05 -4.25
CA LEU A 97 12.92 -5.73 -5.68
C LEU A 97 12.37 -4.34 -6.02
N MET A 98 11.20 -3.97 -5.50
CA MET A 98 10.63 -2.64 -5.72
C MET A 98 11.52 -1.54 -5.13
N GLY A 99 12.05 -1.73 -3.93
CA GLY A 99 13.02 -0.81 -3.32
C GLY A 99 14.31 -0.70 -4.14
N PHE A 100 14.82 -1.82 -4.65
CA PHE A 100 15.99 -1.86 -5.50
C PHE A 100 15.77 -1.11 -6.83
N CYS A 101 14.60 -1.29 -7.47
CA CYS A 101 14.23 -0.50 -8.65
C CYS A 101 14.24 1.01 -8.36
N GLY A 102 13.77 1.43 -7.18
CA GLY A 102 13.85 2.81 -6.74
C GLY A 102 15.30 3.34 -6.66
N LEU A 103 16.23 2.54 -6.11
CA LEU A 103 17.65 2.88 -6.04
C LEU A 103 18.28 3.01 -7.44
N VAL A 104 17.94 2.10 -8.36
CA VAL A 104 18.40 2.17 -9.75
C VAL A 104 17.89 3.44 -10.42
N ALA A 105 16.62 3.79 -10.25
CA ALA A 105 16.07 5.02 -10.80
C ALA A 105 16.81 6.28 -10.30
N VAL A 106 17.12 6.34 -9.00
CA VAL A 106 17.88 7.44 -8.40
C VAL A 106 19.33 7.47 -8.90
N SER A 107 19.95 6.30 -9.17
CA SER A 107 21.32 6.23 -9.69
C SER A 107 21.45 6.81 -11.10
N GLN A 108 20.36 6.83 -11.85
CA GLN A 108 20.32 7.35 -13.22
C GLN A 108 19.91 8.83 -13.25
N ASN A 109 19.06 9.26 -12.33
CA ASN A 109 18.58 10.64 -12.26
C ASN A 109 18.28 11.05 -10.81
N SER A 110 19.01 12.02 -10.28
CA SER A 110 18.82 12.52 -8.92
C SER A 110 17.48 13.22 -8.68
N ASN A 111 16.80 13.65 -9.75
CA ASN A 111 15.53 14.39 -9.71
C ASN A 111 14.30 13.52 -10.00
N VAL A 112 14.42 12.20 -9.89
CA VAL A 112 13.28 11.28 -10.06
C VAL A 112 12.22 11.57 -8.99
N ILE A 113 10.98 11.72 -9.43
CA ILE A 113 9.83 11.82 -8.54
C ILE A 113 9.65 10.44 -7.86
N PRO A 114 9.71 10.34 -6.52
CA PRO A 114 9.66 9.05 -5.81
C PRO A 114 8.44 8.20 -6.18
N ASP A 115 7.26 8.81 -6.31
CA ASP A 115 6.02 8.13 -6.65
C ASP A 115 6.04 7.49 -8.05
N LEU A 116 6.90 7.98 -8.94
CA LEU A 116 7.03 7.49 -10.33
C LEU A 116 8.32 6.71 -10.59
N ALA A 117 9.19 6.54 -9.59
CA ALA A 117 10.52 5.96 -9.76
C ALA A 117 10.51 4.59 -10.46
N PHE A 118 9.63 3.69 -10.03
CA PHE A 118 9.48 2.37 -10.63
C PHE A 118 9.02 2.44 -12.10
N PHE A 119 8.00 3.23 -12.38
CA PHE A 119 7.48 3.35 -13.75
C PHE A 119 8.41 4.14 -14.67
N SER A 120 9.14 5.13 -14.14
CA SER A 120 10.16 5.85 -14.93
C SER A 120 11.28 4.93 -15.39
N LEU A 121 11.65 3.94 -14.57
CA LEU A 121 12.59 2.90 -14.93
C LEU A 121 12.01 1.94 -15.98
N LEU A 122 10.79 1.44 -15.74
CA LEU A 122 10.14 0.48 -16.64
C LEU A 122 9.82 1.04 -18.03
N LEU A 123 9.48 2.32 -18.13
CA LEU A 123 9.05 2.95 -19.39
C LEU A 123 10.22 3.56 -20.16
N ARG A 124 11.41 3.58 -19.58
CA ARG A 124 12.61 4.09 -20.25
C ARG A 124 13.01 3.15 -21.38
N GLU A 125 13.26 3.71 -22.55
CA GLU A 125 13.78 2.99 -23.73
C GLU A 125 12.89 1.83 -24.23
N GLN A 126 11.63 1.75 -23.78
CA GLN A 126 10.72 0.70 -24.23
C GLN A 126 10.05 1.05 -25.57
N THR A 127 9.66 0.00 -26.30
CA THR A 127 8.83 0.17 -27.48
C THR A 127 7.43 0.70 -27.07
N LEU A 128 6.78 1.45 -27.97
CA LEU A 128 5.44 1.99 -27.71
C LEU A 128 4.46 0.88 -27.29
N ALA A 129 4.53 -0.26 -27.95
CA ALA A 129 3.64 -1.41 -27.65
C ALA A 129 3.85 -1.92 -26.21
N LEU A 130 5.09 -2.07 -25.77
CA LEU A 130 5.41 -2.53 -24.42
C LEU A 130 5.01 -1.49 -23.35
N SER A 131 5.22 -0.21 -23.64
CA SER A 131 4.78 0.88 -22.76
C SER A 131 3.26 0.87 -22.57
N ILE A 132 2.49 0.65 -23.61
CA ILE A 132 1.03 0.53 -23.53
C ILE A 132 0.65 -0.68 -22.66
N ILE A 133 1.30 -1.83 -22.86
CA ILE A 133 1.03 -3.04 -22.04
C ILE A 133 1.30 -2.76 -20.56
N ILE A 134 2.44 -2.16 -20.22
CA ILE A 134 2.80 -1.80 -18.84
C ILE A 134 1.72 -0.88 -18.23
N LEU A 135 1.31 0.15 -18.96
CA LEU A 135 0.28 1.09 -18.49
C LEU A 135 -1.07 0.40 -18.26
N VAL A 136 -1.51 -0.44 -19.19
CA VAL A 136 -2.76 -1.20 -19.05
C VAL A 136 -2.71 -2.13 -17.83
N LEU A 137 -1.60 -2.82 -17.60
CA LEU A 137 -1.41 -3.67 -16.43
C LEU A 137 -1.43 -2.85 -15.13
N ALA A 138 -0.77 -1.70 -15.10
CA ALA A 138 -0.77 -0.80 -13.94
C ALA A 138 -2.17 -0.26 -13.63
N ILE A 139 -2.91 0.18 -14.64
CA ILE A 139 -4.30 0.64 -14.49
C ILE A 139 -5.19 -0.50 -13.99
N SER A 140 -5.05 -1.70 -14.53
CA SER A 140 -5.83 -2.87 -14.09
C SER A 140 -5.61 -3.19 -12.62
N LEU A 141 -4.36 -3.13 -12.12
CA LEU A 141 -4.05 -3.33 -10.70
C LEU A 141 -4.68 -2.24 -9.83
N THR A 142 -4.57 -0.99 -10.26
CA THR A 142 -5.12 0.15 -9.53
C THR A 142 -6.64 0.07 -9.42
N VAL A 143 -7.34 -0.17 -10.53
CA VAL A 143 -8.80 -0.29 -10.56
C VAL A 143 -9.27 -1.44 -9.68
N SER A 144 -8.62 -2.60 -9.76
CA SER A 144 -8.96 -3.78 -8.95
C SER A 144 -8.72 -3.53 -7.45
N SER A 145 -7.70 -2.75 -7.08
CA SER A 145 -7.43 -2.39 -5.69
C SER A 145 -8.47 -1.40 -5.16
N ILE A 146 -8.82 -0.38 -5.94
CA ILE A 146 -9.86 0.61 -5.60
C ILE A 146 -11.21 -0.08 -5.41
N ASP A 147 -11.61 -0.97 -6.31
CA ASP A 147 -12.86 -1.73 -6.20
C ASP A 147 -12.92 -2.51 -4.87
N THR A 148 -11.85 -3.23 -4.55
CA THR A 148 -11.76 -3.99 -3.29
C THR A 148 -11.88 -3.08 -2.05
N LEU A 149 -11.20 -1.93 -2.05
CA LEU A 149 -11.22 -0.98 -0.93
C LEU A 149 -12.61 -0.33 -0.75
N ILE A 150 -13.20 0.15 -1.82
CA ILE A 150 -14.53 0.78 -1.79
C ILE A 150 -15.59 -0.22 -1.32
N ASN A 151 -15.55 -1.45 -1.81
CA ASN A 151 -16.46 -2.49 -1.36
C ASN A 151 -16.26 -2.85 0.12
N ALA A 152 -15.02 -2.93 0.58
CA ALA A 152 -14.71 -3.19 1.99
C ALA A 152 -15.23 -2.07 2.90
N ILE A 153 -15.01 -0.81 2.57
CA ILE A 153 -15.49 0.35 3.33
C ILE A 153 -17.02 0.42 3.30
N SER A 154 -17.64 0.21 2.13
CA SER A 154 -19.09 0.19 1.99
C SER A 154 -19.73 -0.89 2.86
N SER A 155 -19.17 -2.09 2.90
CA SER A 155 -19.66 -3.18 3.74
C SER A 155 -19.53 -2.85 5.24
N LEU A 156 -18.42 -2.24 5.65
CA LEU A 156 -18.19 -1.79 7.02
C LEU A 156 -19.27 -0.79 7.47
N ILE A 157 -19.49 0.26 6.64
CA ILE A 157 -20.49 1.29 6.95
C ILE A 157 -21.90 0.68 7.07
N ILE A 158 -22.25 -0.27 6.21
CA ILE A 158 -23.59 -0.86 6.23
C ILE A 158 -23.74 -1.83 7.39
N VAL A 159 -22.81 -2.75 7.57
CA VAL A 159 -22.93 -3.83 8.57
C VAL A 159 -22.73 -3.30 9.99
N ASP A 160 -21.63 -2.58 10.21
CA ASP A 160 -21.30 -2.08 11.55
C ASP A 160 -22.00 -0.76 11.85
N GLY A 161 -22.14 0.12 10.87
CA GLY A 161 -22.91 1.35 11.01
C GLY A 161 -24.39 1.09 11.34
N ASN A 162 -24.99 0.01 10.83
CA ASN A 162 -26.36 -0.36 11.17
C ASN A 162 -26.52 -0.77 12.64
N LYS A 163 -25.49 -1.27 13.28
CA LYS A 163 -25.51 -1.57 14.73
C LYS A 163 -25.63 -0.31 15.57
N VAL A 164 -25.10 0.80 15.08
CA VAL A 164 -25.08 2.11 15.77
C VAL A 164 -26.31 2.94 15.42
N ILE A 165 -26.65 3.07 14.14
CA ILE A 165 -27.65 4.04 13.63
C ILE A 165 -28.99 3.39 13.26
N LYS A 166 -29.08 2.04 13.20
CA LYS A 166 -30.28 1.28 12.79
C LYS A 166 -30.90 1.79 11.49
N PHE A 167 -30.22 1.57 10.40
CA PHE A 167 -30.68 2.00 9.07
C PHE A 167 -32.04 1.35 8.71
N LYS A 168 -32.98 2.16 8.25
CA LYS A 168 -34.28 1.70 7.73
C LYS A 168 -34.22 1.76 6.21
N GLY A 169 -34.33 0.60 5.53
CA GLY A 169 -34.40 0.57 4.07
C GLY A 169 -33.66 -0.59 3.39
N ASN A 170 -33.53 -0.49 2.07
CA ASN A 170 -32.86 -1.52 1.26
C ASN A 170 -31.33 -1.35 1.32
N TYR A 171 -30.66 -2.27 1.99
CA TYR A 171 -29.21 -2.27 2.16
C TYR A 171 -28.42 -2.24 0.84
N LEU A 172 -28.93 -2.89 -0.21
CA LEU A 172 -28.29 -2.88 -1.53
C LEU A 172 -28.32 -1.47 -2.18
N LYS A 173 -29.44 -0.77 -2.04
CA LYS A 173 -29.57 0.60 -2.54
C LYS A 173 -28.65 1.54 -1.77
N MET A 174 -28.57 1.39 -0.47
CA MET A 174 -27.65 2.14 0.40
C MET A 174 -26.19 1.87 0.04
N SER A 175 -25.81 0.61 -0.17
CA SER A 175 -24.45 0.25 -0.59
C SER A 175 -24.04 0.98 -1.87
N LYS A 176 -24.90 0.96 -2.89
CA LYS A 176 -24.65 1.68 -4.15
C LYS A 176 -24.47 3.19 -3.95
N GLN A 177 -25.28 3.80 -3.09
CA GLN A 177 -25.16 5.23 -2.80
C GLN A 177 -23.85 5.56 -2.07
N ILE A 178 -23.45 4.73 -1.10
CA ILE A 178 -22.18 4.89 -0.39
C ILE A 178 -20.99 4.71 -1.36
N ILE A 179 -21.02 3.71 -2.22
CA ILE A 179 -19.99 3.49 -3.24
C ILE A 179 -19.84 4.71 -4.14
N ILE A 180 -20.94 5.26 -4.66
CA ILE A 180 -20.92 6.45 -5.50
C ILE A 180 -20.33 7.64 -4.74
N LEU A 181 -20.76 7.87 -3.50
CA LEU A 181 -20.24 8.97 -2.67
C LEU A 181 -18.74 8.84 -2.43
N LEU A 182 -18.27 7.66 -2.02
CA LEU A 182 -16.86 7.38 -1.80
C LEU A 182 -16.04 7.56 -3.08
N SER A 183 -16.56 7.09 -4.21
CA SER A 183 -15.88 7.25 -5.51
C SER A 183 -15.73 8.71 -5.91
N LEU A 184 -16.75 9.54 -5.67
CA LEU A 184 -16.69 10.98 -5.95
C LEU A 184 -15.66 11.69 -5.06
N ILE A 185 -15.63 11.36 -3.77
CA ILE A 185 -14.64 11.92 -2.83
C ILE A 185 -13.23 11.51 -3.26
N THR A 186 -13.01 10.24 -3.57
CA THR A 186 -11.71 9.71 -4.01
C THR A 186 -11.26 10.40 -5.31
N PHE A 187 -12.16 10.55 -6.26
CA PHE A 187 -11.88 11.25 -7.52
C PHE A 187 -11.49 12.71 -7.27
N TYR A 188 -12.21 13.42 -6.40
CA TYR A 188 -11.90 14.80 -6.06
C TYR A 188 -10.52 14.92 -5.41
N VAL A 189 -10.17 14.07 -4.46
CA VAL A 189 -8.84 14.07 -3.82
C VAL A 189 -7.75 13.75 -4.85
N ALA A 190 -7.96 12.74 -5.68
CA ALA A 190 -7.01 12.34 -6.73
C ALA A 190 -6.76 13.48 -7.75
N SER A 191 -7.81 14.27 -8.08
CA SER A 191 -7.69 15.40 -9.02
C SER A 191 -6.79 16.55 -8.50
N LYS A 192 -6.47 16.56 -7.20
CA LYS A 192 -5.57 17.57 -6.61
C LYS A 192 -4.08 17.28 -6.87
N GLY A 193 -3.74 16.09 -7.40
CA GLY A 193 -2.36 15.71 -7.70
C GLY A 193 -1.45 15.65 -6.47
N LEU A 194 -2.00 15.33 -5.30
CA LEU A 194 -1.21 15.18 -4.08
C LEU A 194 -0.26 13.98 -4.19
N SER A 195 0.93 14.08 -3.60
CA SER A 195 1.87 12.96 -3.55
C SER A 195 1.25 11.75 -2.86
N ILE A 196 1.42 10.59 -3.47
CA ILE A 196 0.93 9.30 -2.94
C ILE A 196 1.57 9.03 -1.59
N LEU A 197 2.88 9.29 -1.45
CA LEU A 197 3.60 9.14 -0.19
C LEU A 197 3.01 10.01 0.92
N TYR A 198 2.66 11.26 0.61
CA TYR A 198 2.04 12.17 1.57
C TYR A 198 0.68 11.65 2.07
N LEU A 199 -0.19 11.20 1.17
CA LEU A 199 -1.49 10.65 1.52
C LEU A 199 -1.36 9.36 2.34
N PHE A 200 -0.38 8.53 2.00
CA PHE A 200 -0.09 7.30 2.70
C PHE A 200 0.37 7.56 4.14
N LEU A 201 1.37 8.45 4.31
CA LEU A 201 1.87 8.82 5.64
C LEU A 201 0.82 9.51 6.51
N LEU A 202 -0.08 10.28 5.90
CA LEU A 202 -1.21 10.89 6.61
C LEU A 202 -2.16 9.81 7.17
N ALA A 203 -2.52 8.81 6.35
CA ALA A 203 -3.34 7.69 6.80
C ALA A 203 -2.64 6.87 7.88
N ASP A 204 -1.33 6.63 7.74
CA ASP A 204 -0.51 5.92 8.70
C ASP A 204 -0.48 6.63 10.06
N LEU A 205 -0.40 7.95 10.06
CA LEU A 205 -0.42 8.76 11.29
C LEU A 205 -1.70 8.51 12.11
N PHE A 206 -2.87 8.56 11.45
CA PHE A 206 -4.14 8.28 12.12
C PHE A 206 -4.21 6.83 12.65
N CYS A 207 -3.74 5.87 11.87
CA CYS A 207 -3.71 4.47 12.29
C CYS A 207 -2.75 4.24 13.47
N CYS A 208 -1.57 4.85 13.46
CA CYS A 208 -0.62 4.77 14.57
C CYS A 208 -1.18 5.36 15.87
N ALA A 209 -1.89 6.49 15.78
CA ALA A 209 -2.53 7.10 16.94
C ALA A 209 -3.62 6.19 17.55
N ALA A 210 -4.39 5.51 16.72
CA ALA A 210 -5.51 4.70 17.16
C ALA A 210 -5.13 3.26 17.56
N VAL A 211 -4.02 2.70 17.04
CA VAL A 211 -3.73 1.27 17.14
C VAL A 211 -3.62 0.77 18.58
N LEU A 212 -2.90 1.49 19.43
CA LEU A 212 -2.69 1.09 20.83
C LEU A 212 -4.01 1.10 21.61
N THR A 213 -4.79 2.16 21.46
CA THR A 213 -6.08 2.31 22.16
C THR A 213 -7.07 1.24 21.74
N VAL A 214 -7.22 1.02 20.42
CA VAL A 214 -8.18 0.04 19.89
C VAL A 214 -7.79 -1.38 20.29
N PHE A 215 -6.54 -1.79 20.10
CA PHE A 215 -6.12 -3.17 20.41
C PHE A 215 -6.02 -3.42 21.91
N TYR A 216 -5.63 -2.43 22.73
CA TYR A 216 -5.66 -2.53 24.18
C TYR A 216 -7.09 -2.71 24.71
N SER A 217 -8.10 -2.12 24.05
CA SER A 217 -9.50 -2.26 24.44
C SER A 217 -10.01 -3.71 24.43
N PHE A 218 -9.45 -4.58 23.60
CA PHE A 218 -9.81 -6.01 23.58
C PHE A 218 -9.39 -6.78 24.83
N TYR A 219 -8.38 -6.29 25.53
CA TYR A 219 -7.82 -6.95 26.73
C TYR A 219 -8.20 -6.25 28.04
N SER A 220 -8.59 -4.98 28.01
CA SER A 220 -8.93 -4.20 29.19
C SER A 220 -10.44 -4.16 29.43
N LYS A 221 -10.86 -4.56 30.63
CA LYS A 221 -12.27 -4.48 31.08
C LYS A 221 -12.67 -3.10 31.59
N ASN A 222 -11.70 -2.20 31.81
CA ASN A 222 -11.89 -0.90 32.48
C ASN A 222 -11.84 0.30 31.53
N LEU A 223 -11.85 0.08 30.22
CA LEU A 223 -11.88 1.17 29.24
C LEU A 223 -13.30 1.73 29.10
N ASN A 224 -13.45 2.99 29.47
CA ASN A 224 -14.64 3.77 29.21
C ASN A 224 -14.49 4.53 27.89
N GLU A 225 -15.61 4.80 27.19
CA GLU A 225 -15.63 5.56 25.94
C GLU A 225 -14.86 6.89 26.04
N LYS A 226 -15.03 7.64 27.15
CA LYS A 226 -14.31 8.91 27.38
C LYS A 226 -12.79 8.74 27.40
N ASN A 227 -12.30 7.68 28.03
CA ASN A 227 -10.85 7.44 28.10
C ASN A 227 -10.27 7.02 26.75
N SER A 228 -11.05 6.32 25.93
CA SER A 228 -10.65 5.96 24.57
C SER A 228 -10.53 7.18 23.65
N TYR A 229 -11.48 8.13 23.75
CA TYR A 229 -11.41 9.37 22.97
C TYR A 229 -10.25 10.29 23.35
N ILE A 230 -9.84 10.30 24.63
CA ILE A 230 -8.74 11.13 25.10
C ILE A 230 -7.37 10.55 24.71
N SER A 231 -7.29 9.22 24.48
CA SER A 231 -6.04 8.53 24.19
C SER A 231 -5.72 8.39 22.70
N ILE A 232 -6.63 8.81 21.81
CA ILE A 232 -6.44 8.88 20.36
C ILE A 232 -6.12 10.33 19.97
#